data_4d663787b239955d3c905d8047060ed9
#
_entry.id   4d663787b239955d3c905d8047060ed9
#
_cell.length_a   1.000
_cell.length_b   1.000
_cell.length_c   1.000
_cell.angle_alpha   90.00
_cell.angle_beta   90.00
_cell.angle_gamma   90.00
#
_symmetry.space_group_name_H-M   'P 1'
#
loop_
_entity.id
_entity.type
_entity.pdbx_description
1 polymer ?
#
loop_
_entity_poly.entity_id
_entity_poly.type
_entity_poly.pdbx_seq_one_letter_code
_entity_poly.pdbx_strand_id
1 'polypeptide(L)'
;MKKFLVYTVKILTITILVAVILDGLYTFIFLQSKNRGKIETVFNSKAKKYDVIILGSSRANNHFVSQIFEDKGLKTFNYGISGGHLFEASLLLKLMIERKYTIKNVILEADLNLSNDHEAEGIAALFLPYIHNSDVIKEHFETQENFNELYYVPFYRYIKYDTKIGFRETFFTAIHKKTNALDNLGYYPLEKHKNGNMKNNIVNLNPLLHNKYYEEIKEICKANKINFIAVMTPMCE
;
A
#
# COMPACT_ATOMS: atom_id res chain seq x y z
N MET A 1 -40.23 -26.91 -13.18
CA MET A 1 -38.94 -26.98 -12.41
C MET A 1 -37.71 -27.13 -13.30
N LYS A 2 -37.60 -28.16 -14.17
CA LYS A 2 -36.37 -28.35 -15.01
C LYS A 2 -35.96 -27.13 -15.84
N LYS A 3 -36.91 -26.46 -16.52
CA LYS A 3 -36.64 -25.26 -17.34
C LYS A 3 -36.11 -24.09 -16.46
N PHE A 4 -36.71 -23.88 -15.30
CA PHE A 4 -36.25 -22.84 -14.36
C PHE A 4 -34.80 -23.10 -13.91
N LEU A 5 -34.48 -24.32 -13.50
CA LEU A 5 -33.12 -24.69 -13.08
C LEU A 5 -32.10 -24.46 -14.23
N VAL A 6 -32.44 -24.84 -15.47
CA VAL A 6 -31.59 -24.61 -16.62
C VAL A 6 -31.35 -23.13 -16.87
N TYR A 7 -32.37 -22.26 -16.76
CA TYR A 7 -32.18 -20.81 -16.90
C TYR A 7 -31.33 -20.22 -15.77
N THR A 8 -31.56 -20.66 -14.53
CA THR A 8 -30.75 -20.22 -13.38
C THR A 8 -29.28 -20.59 -13.57
N VAL A 9 -28.98 -21.84 -13.96
CA VAL A 9 -27.60 -22.27 -14.23
C VAL A 9 -26.98 -21.45 -15.36
N LYS A 10 -27.70 -21.19 -16.45
CA LYS A 10 -27.19 -20.34 -17.55
C LYS A 10 -26.86 -18.93 -17.08
N ILE A 11 -27.74 -18.29 -16.31
CA ILE A 11 -27.48 -16.94 -15.78
C ILE A 11 -26.24 -16.95 -14.90
N LEU A 12 -26.14 -17.90 -13.95
CA LEU A 12 -24.96 -18.00 -13.07
C LEU A 12 -23.67 -18.23 -13.87
N THR A 13 -23.70 -19.11 -14.87
CA THR A 13 -22.52 -19.34 -15.73
C THR A 13 -22.11 -18.09 -16.46
N ILE A 14 -23.05 -17.35 -17.06
CA ILE A 14 -22.75 -16.09 -17.76
C ILE A 14 -22.19 -15.05 -16.78
N THR A 15 -22.78 -14.92 -15.60
CA THR A 15 -22.31 -13.99 -14.57
C THR A 15 -20.87 -14.29 -14.16
N ILE A 16 -20.54 -15.57 -13.92
CA ILE A 16 -19.18 -15.99 -13.56
C ILE A 16 -18.20 -15.70 -14.72
N LEU A 17 -18.57 -16.01 -15.95
CA LEU A 17 -17.72 -15.74 -17.12
C LEU A 17 -17.44 -14.24 -17.26
N VAL A 18 -18.46 -13.39 -17.11
CA VAL A 18 -18.28 -11.93 -17.14
C VAL A 18 -17.37 -11.47 -15.99
N ALA A 19 -17.56 -11.98 -14.79
CA ALA A 19 -16.72 -11.65 -13.64
C ALA A 19 -15.24 -12.02 -13.88
N VAL A 20 -14.96 -13.21 -14.44
CA VAL A 20 -13.60 -13.65 -14.79
C VAL A 20 -12.96 -12.74 -15.83
N ILE A 21 -13.71 -12.37 -16.88
CA ILE A 21 -13.22 -11.48 -17.94
C ILE A 21 -12.90 -10.09 -17.34
N LEU A 22 -13.79 -9.54 -16.55
CA LEU A 22 -13.58 -8.23 -15.90
C LEU A 22 -12.41 -8.27 -14.92
N ASP A 23 -12.28 -9.33 -14.14
CA ASP A 23 -11.15 -9.52 -13.22
C ASP A 23 -9.82 -9.50 -13.97
N GLY A 24 -9.71 -10.28 -15.05
CA GLY A 24 -8.53 -10.31 -15.89
C GLY A 24 -8.22 -8.96 -16.54
N LEU A 25 -9.24 -8.26 -17.06
CA LEU A 25 -9.08 -6.96 -17.71
C LEU A 25 -8.59 -5.88 -16.72
N TYR A 26 -9.20 -5.79 -15.54
CA TYR A 26 -8.78 -4.81 -14.53
C TYR A 26 -7.36 -5.12 -14.03
N THR A 27 -7.09 -6.37 -13.71
CA THR A 27 -5.75 -6.81 -13.30
C THR A 27 -4.71 -6.46 -14.37
N PHE A 28 -4.98 -6.76 -15.64
CA PHE A 28 -4.08 -6.44 -16.75
C PHE A 28 -3.76 -4.94 -16.84
N ILE A 29 -4.76 -4.07 -16.65
CA ILE A 29 -4.57 -2.61 -16.65
C ILE A 29 -3.63 -2.19 -15.51
N PHE A 30 -3.83 -2.70 -14.29
CA PHE A 30 -2.97 -2.38 -13.15
C PHE A 30 -1.55 -2.91 -13.32
N LEU A 31 -1.37 -4.08 -13.93
CA LEU A 31 -0.04 -4.66 -14.18
C LEU A 31 0.79 -3.86 -15.18
N GLN A 32 0.17 -3.08 -16.05
CA GLN A 32 0.87 -2.25 -17.03
C GLN A 32 1.17 -0.83 -16.55
N SER A 33 0.52 -0.41 -15.49
CA SER A 33 0.68 0.95 -14.97
C SER A 33 2.00 1.12 -14.22
N LYS A 34 2.63 2.29 -14.31
CA LYS A 34 3.97 2.52 -13.74
C LYS A 34 4.11 3.77 -12.87
N ASN A 35 3.16 4.70 -12.92
CA ASN A 35 3.41 6.06 -12.43
C ASN A 35 2.21 6.69 -11.70
N ARG A 36 1.28 5.91 -11.18
CA ARG A 36 0.10 6.46 -10.49
C ARG A 36 0.19 6.41 -8.97
N GLY A 37 0.84 5.41 -8.41
CA GLY A 37 0.93 5.22 -6.97
C GLY A 37 2.24 4.61 -6.52
N LYS A 38 2.54 4.73 -5.24
CA LYS A 38 3.77 4.20 -4.65
C LYS A 38 3.83 2.67 -4.72
N ILE A 39 2.73 2.01 -4.38
CA ILE A 39 2.60 0.54 -4.40
C ILE A 39 2.77 0.02 -5.83
N GLU A 40 2.02 0.59 -6.76
CA GLU A 40 2.09 0.27 -8.19
C GLU A 40 3.50 0.43 -8.75
N THR A 41 4.15 1.55 -8.40
CA THR A 41 5.51 1.84 -8.85
C THR A 41 6.50 0.80 -8.31
N VAL A 42 6.34 0.33 -7.07
CA VAL A 42 7.19 -0.73 -6.51
C VAL A 42 6.92 -2.04 -7.23
N PHE A 43 5.64 -2.41 -7.39
CA PHE A 43 5.27 -3.67 -8.04
C PHE A 43 5.79 -3.75 -9.49
N ASN A 44 5.61 -2.68 -10.27
CA ASN A 44 5.93 -2.65 -11.70
C ASN A 44 7.38 -2.25 -12.02
N SER A 45 8.26 -2.15 -11.01
CA SER A 45 9.69 -1.89 -11.21
C SER A 45 10.55 -2.96 -10.54
N LYS A 46 11.81 -3.07 -10.97
CA LYS A 46 12.77 -4.05 -10.43
C LYS A 46 14.13 -3.41 -10.21
N ALA A 47 14.87 -3.97 -9.25
CA ALA A 47 16.28 -3.70 -9.01
C ALA A 47 16.63 -2.21 -8.80
N LYS A 48 15.71 -1.41 -8.25
CA LYS A 48 16.02 -0.04 -7.87
C LYS A 48 16.99 -0.01 -6.69
N LYS A 49 17.82 1.04 -6.65
CA LYS A 49 18.81 1.23 -5.58
C LYS A 49 18.52 2.52 -4.86
N TYR A 50 18.48 2.46 -3.53
CA TYR A 50 18.28 3.61 -2.64
C TYR A 50 19.26 3.58 -1.48
N ASP A 51 19.78 4.74 -1.13
CA ASP A 51 20.54 4.92 0.11
C ASP A 51 19.58 5.01 1.29
N VAL A 52 18.44 5.65 1.10
CA VAL A 52 17.38 5.78 2.13
C VAL A 52 16.01 5.56 1.52
N ILE A 53 15.17 4.76 2.17
CA ILE A 53 13.73 4.77 1.96
C ILE A 53 13.03 5.17 3.25
N ILE A 54 11.91 5.89 3.11
CA ILE A 54 11.10 6.33 4.25
C ILE A 54 9.76 5.61 4.15
N LEU A 55 9.36 4.93 5.22
CA LEU A 55 8.12 4.17 5.34
C LEU A 55 7.27 4.75 6.47
N GLY A 56 5.97 4.54 6.40
CA GLY A 56 5.01 4.93 7.44
C GLY A 56 3.73 5.53 6.86
N SER A 57 3.02 6.26 7.69
CA SER A 57 1.71 6.84 7.42
C SER A 57 1.75 8.19 6.67
N SER A 58 0.68 8.98 6.81
CA SER A 58 0.65 10.38 6.36
C SER A 58 1.74 11.23 7.02
N ARG A 59 2.15 10.89 8.24
CA ARG A 59 3.23 11.59 8.93
C ARG A 59 4.57 11.35 8.24
N ALA A 60 4.85 10.12 7.81
CA ALA A 60 6.00 9.86 6.94
C ALA A 60 5.89 10.64 5.63
N ASN A 61 4.73 10.56 4.97
CA ASN A 61 4.49 11.17 3.68
C ASN A 61 4.66 12.70 3.67
N ASN A 62 4.29 13.37 4.78
CA ASN A 62 4.17 14.82 4.84
C ASN A 62 5.26 15.51 5.68
N HIS A 63 6.03 14.78 6.49
CA HIS A 63 7.03 15.40 7.37
C HIS A 63 8.47 15.14 6.94
N PHE A 64 8.73 14.10 6.14
CA PHE A 64 10.08 13.76 5.71
C PHE A 64 10.33 14.24 4.29
N VAL A 65 11.05 15.34 4.16
CA VAL A 65 11.39 15.96 2.87
C VAL A 65 12.55 15.20 2.23
N SER A 66 12.27 14.38 1.23
CA SER A 66 13.27 13.54 0.56
C SER A 66 14.40 14.34 -0.05
N GLN A 67 14.13 15.57 -0.52
CA GLN A 67 15.13 16.44 -1.15
C GLN A 67 16.29 16.78 -0.19
N ILE A 68 16.05 16.91 1.11
CA ILE A 68 17.10 17.18 2.10
C ILE A 68 18.17 16.06 2.13
N PHE A 69 17.78 14.82 1.89
CA PHE A 69 18.69 13.69 1.80
C PHE A 69 19.44 13.68 0.45
N GLU A 70 18.73 13.96 -0.64
CA GLU A 70 19.34 14.06 -1.98
C GLU A 70 20.40 15.17 -2.03
N ASP A 71 20.16 16.31 -1.40
CA ASP A 71 21.13 17.43 -1.31
C ASP A 71 22.42 17.04 -0.57
N LYS A 72 22.37 15.94 0.20
CA LYS A 72 23.53 15.33 0.88
C LYS A 72 24.11 14.14 0.10
N GLY A 73 23.67 13.91 -1.13
CA GLY A 73 24.12 12.81 -1.99
C GLY A 73 23.55 11.44 -1.63
N LEU A 74 22.48 11.38 -0.81
CA LEU A 74 21.81 10.15 -0.44
C LEU A 74 20.56 9.95 -1.32
N LYS A 75 20.62 9.01 -2.25
CA LYS A 75 19.49 8.67 -3.12
C LYS A 75 18.31 8.19 -2.29
N THR A 76 17.25 8.98 -2.25
CA THR A 76 16.15 8.80 -1.31
C THR A 76 14.79 8.80 -2.01
N PHE A 77 13.85 8.04 -1.46
CA PHE A 77 12.45 8.14 -1.83
C PHE A 77 11.55 7.93 -0.61
N ASN A 78 10.51 8.78 -0.50
CA ASN A 78 9.52 8.69 0.55
C ASN A 78 8.36 7.79 0.09
N TYR A 79 8.27 6.62 0.67
CA TYR A 79 7.22 5.63 0.44
C TYR A 79 6.09 5.67 1.49
N GLY A 80 6.06 6.68 2.37
CA GLY A 80 4.95 6.89 3.31
C GLY A 80 3.62 7.02 2.57
N ILE A 81 2.56 6.41 3.10
CA ILE A 81 1.23 6.36 2.48
C ILE A 81 0.21 6.94 3.44
N SER A 82 -0.45 8.04 3.05
CA SER A 82 -1.48 8.68 3.87
C SER A 82 -2.62 7.70 4.17
N GLY A 83 -2.92 7.54 5.46
CA GLY A 83 -3.91 6.58 5.94
C GLY A 83 -3.40 5.14 6.04
N GLY A 84 -2.15 4.86 5.68
CA GLY A 84 -1.56 3.53 5.84
C GLY A 84 -1.11 3.27 7.28
N HIS A 85 -1.03 2.00 7.64
CA HIS A 85 -0.54 1.48 8.92
C HIS A 85 0.78 0.71 8.74
N LEU A 86 1.25 0.09 9.81
CA LEU A 86 2.47 -0.74 9.74
C LEU A 86 2.26 -2.02 8.92
N PHE A 87 1.02 -2.51 8.79
CA PHE A 87 0.65 -3.60 7.87
C PHE A 87 1.11 -3.29 6.43
N GLU A 88 0.69 -2.14 5.90
CA GLU A 88 1.02 -1.74 4.54
C GLU A 88 2.51 -1.38 4.38
N ALA A 89 3.11 -0.80 5.39
CA ALA A 89 4.54 -0.49 5.39
C ALA A 89 5.39 -1.76 5.33
N SER A 90 5.04 -2.80 6.10
CA SER A 90 5.69 -4.10 6.08
C SER A 90 5.52 -4.80 4.74
N LEU A 91 4.27 -4.85 4.22
CA LEU A 91 3.99 -5.45 2.93
C LEU A 91 4.76 -4.76 1.79
N LEU A 92 4.83 -3.42 1.82
CA LEU A 92 5.57 -2.66 0.81
C LEU A 92 7.08 -2.95 0.85
N LEU A 93 7.66 -3.08 2.05
CA LEU A 93 9.06 -3.46 2.21
C LEU A 93 9.32 -4.89 1.69
N LYS A 94 8.47 -5.85 2.04
CA LYS A 94 8.55 -7.22 1.50
C LYS A 94 8.50 -7.21 -0.03
N LEU A 95 7.58 -6.45 -0.60
CA LEU A 95 7.44 -6.31 -2.05
C LEU A 95 8.71 -5.71 -2.69
N MET A 96 9.34 -4.72 -2.06
CA MET A 96 10.62 -4.17 -2.55
C MET A 96 11.71 -5.24 -2.57
N ILE A 97 11.80 -6.09 -1.55
CA ILE A 97 12.78 -7.19 -1.50
C ILE A 97 12.47 -8.22 -2.60
N GLU A 98 11.20 -8.62 -2.77
CA GLU A 98 10.76 -9.51 -3.87
C GLU A 98 11.17 -8.93 -5.24
N ARG A 99 11.04 -7.61 -5.42
CA ARG A 99 11.42 -6.88 -6.64
C ARG A 99 12.92 -6.58 -6.74
N LYS A 100 13.75 -7.17 -5.88
CA LYS A 100 15.23 -7.05 -5.92
C LYS A 100 15.74 -5.64 -5.70
N TYR A 101 15.06 -4.83 -4.90
CA TYR A 101 15.57 -3.51 -4.52
C TYR A 101 16.81 -3.67 -3.64
N THR A 102 17.76 -2.76 -3.81
CA THR A 102 18.92 -2.59 -2.92
C THR A 102 18.70 -1.36 -2.05
N ILE A 103 18.57 -1.56 -0.75
CA ILE A 103 18.25 -0.50 0.21
C ILE A 103 19.33 -0.53 1.28
N LYS A 104 19.94 0.63 1.59
CA LYS A 104 20.93 0.73 2.66
C LYS A 104 20.30 1.05 4.01
N ASN A 105 19.34 1.97 4.02
CA ASN A 105 18.70 2.46 5.23
C ASN A 105 17.19 2.53 5.06
N VAL A 106 16.44 2.08 6.07
CA VAL A 106 15.00 2.27 6.22
C VAL A 106 14.76 3.22 7.39
N ILE A 107 14.08 4.33 7.12
CA ILE A 107 13.50 5.20 8.16
C ILE A 107 12.02 4.83 8.26
N LEU A 108 11.59 4.34 9.42
CA LEU A 108 10.20 4.02 9.72
C LEU A 108 9.61 5.07 10.65
N GLU A 109 8.61 5.79 10.18
CA GLU A 109 7.76 6.60 11.04
C GLU A 109 6.72 5.68 11.70
N ALA A 110 6.77 5.54 13.02
CA ALA A 110 6.10 4.47 13.74
C ALA A 110 5.27 4.91 14.96
N ASP A 111 4.98 6.21 15.12
CA ASP A 111 4.38 6.74 16.34
C ASP A 111 2.95 6.22 16.64
N LEU A 112 1.94 6.78 15.98
CA LEU A 112 0.54 6.41 16.19
C LEU A 112 0.21 4.97 15.78
N ASN A 113 0.95 4.45 14.81
CA ASN A 113 0.70 3.12 14.24
C ASN A 113 1.19 1.97 15.12
N LEU A 114 1.97 2.26 16.17
CA LEU A 114 2.36 1.23 17.14
C LEU A 114 1.20 0.75 18.02
N SER A 115 0.11 1.50 18.07
CA SER A 115 -1.06 1.17 18.89
C SER A 115 -2.02 0.16 18.24
N ASN A 116 -1.83 -0.20 16.97
CA ASN A 116 -2.65 -1.20 16.30
C ASN A 116 -1.81 -2.08 15.34
N ASP A 117 -2.26 -3.30 15.11
CA ASP A 117 -1.67 -4.27 14.20
C ASP A 117 -2.65 -4.71 13.08
N HIS A 118 -3.62 -3.86 12.77
CA HIS A 118 -4.60 -4.07 11.71
C HIS A 118 -4.18 -3.38 10.42
N GLU A 119 -4.71 -3.88 9.31
CA GLU A 119 -4.61 -3.20 8.04
C GLU A 119 -5.44 -1.90 8.03
N ALA A 120 -5.00 -0.94 7.27
CA ALA A 120 -5.81 0.17 6.82
C ALA A 120 -6.59 -0.29 5.57
N GLU A 121 -7.78 -0.85 5.77
CA GLU A 121 -8.54 -1.59 4.75
C GLU A 121 -8.53 -0.92 3.37
N GLY A 122 -8.77 0.38 3.31
CA GLY A 122 -8.76 1.13 2.05
C GLY A 122 -7.38 1.30 1.41
N ILE A 123 -6.29 1.20 2.17
CA ILE A 123 -4.92 1.29 1.66
C ILE A 123 -4.40 -0.10 1.32
N ALA A 124 -4.71 -1.10 2.16
CA ALA A 124 -4.42 -2.50 1.88
C ALA A 124 -5.02 -2.93 0.53
N ALA A 125 -6.23 -2.46 0.21
CA ALA A 125 -6.88 -2.73 -1.06
C ALA A 125 -6.06 -2.36 -2.30
N LEU A 126 -5.14 -1.38 -2.21
CA LEU A 126 -4.28 -0.98 -3.33
C LEU A 126 -3.26 -2.07 -3.75
N PHE A 127 -3.03 -3.08 -2.91
CA PHE A 127 -2.19 -4.23 -3.25
C PHE A 127 -2.97 -5.35 -3.95
N LEU A 128 -4.30 -5.38 -3.81
CA LEU A 128 -5.14 -6.48 -4.31
C LEU A 128 -5.13 -6.71 -5.83
N PRO A 129 -4.92 -5.70 -6.70
CA PRO A 129 -4.75 -5.97 -8.12
C PRO A 129 -3.59 -6.92 -8.43
N TYR A 130 -2.62 -7.04 -7.53
CA TYR A 130 -1.38 -7.80 -7.71
C TYR A 130 -1.36 -9.14 -6.96
N ILE A 131 -2.43 -9.50 -6.26
CA ILE A 131 -2.48 -10.65 -5.34
C ILE A 131 -2.20 -12.00 -6.04
N HIS A 132 -2.55 -12.13 -7.32
CA HIS A 132 -2.25 -13.32 -8.12
C HIS A 132 -0.86 -13.29 -8.78
N ASN A 133 -0.11 -12.20 -8.63
CA ASN A 133 1.16 -11.96 -9.32
C ASN A 133 2.34 -11.72 -8.37
N SER A 134 2.13 -11.90 -7.06
CA SER A 134 3.14 -11.77 -6.02
C SER A 134 2.81 -12.71 -4.87
N ASP A 135 3.73 -13.64 -4.60
CA ASP A 135 3.59 -14.55 -3.46
C ASP A 135 3.63 -13.79 -2.13
N VAL A 136 4.45 -12.75 -2.06
CA VAL A 136 4.54 -11.88 -0.88
C VAL A 136 3.20 -11.21 -0.55
N ILE A 137 2.49 -10.69 -1.57
CA ILE A 137 1.17 -10.08 -1.35
C ILE A 137 0.17 -11.14 -0.93
N LYS A 138 0.14 -12.26 -1.63
CA LYS A 138 -0.75 -13.37 -1.31
C LYS A 138 -0.57 -13.84 0.15
N GLU A 139 0.64 -14.23 0.53
CA GLU A 139 0.96 -14.71 1.89
C GLU A 139 0.61 -13.70 2.97
N HIS A 140 0.82 -12.40 2.70
CA HIS A 140 0.50 -11.35 3.66
C HIS A 140 -1.02 -11.21 3.88
N PHE A 141 -1.81 -11.37 2.81
CA PHE A 141 -3.28 -11.35 2.89
C PHE A 141 -3.89 -12.67 3.39
N GLU A 142 -3.19 -13.80 3.32
CA GLU A 142 -3.67 -15.08 3.88
C GLU A 142 -4.01 -15.02 5.37
N THR A 143 -3.48 -14.04 6.08
CA THR A 143 -3.78 -13.79 7.49
C THR A 143 -5.11 -13.05 7.72
N GLN A 144 -5.77 -12.57 6.66
CA GLN A 144 -7.01 -11.80 6.74
C GLN A 144 -8.23 -12.70 6.64
N GLU A 145 -9.28 -12.39 7.42
CA GLU A 145 -10.51 -13.19 7.48
C GLU A 145 -11.21 -13.37 6.13
N ASN A 146 -11.14 -12.36 5.27
CA ASN A 146 -11.81 -12.35 3.97
C ASN A 146 -10.87 -12.72 2.79
N PHE A 147 -9.74 -13.35 3.07
CA PHE A 147 -8.78 -13.74 2.05
C PHE A 147 -9.39 -14.61 0.94
N ASN A 148 -10.19 -15.61 1.32
CA ASN A 148 -10.76 -16.55 0.37
C ASN A 148 -11.65 -15.86 -0.68
N GLU A 149 -12.47 -14.92 -0.26
CA GLU A 149 -13.34 -14.15 -1.16
C GLU A 149 -12.51 -13.25 -2.08
N LEU A 150 -11.50 -12.57 -1.54
CA LEU A 150 -10.62 -11.67 -2.30
C LEU A 150 -9.77 -12.41 -3.33
N TYR A 151 -9.38 -13.64 -3.01
CA TYR A 151 -8.48 -14.42 -3.84
C TYR A 151 -9.22 -15.32 -4.83
N TYR A 152 -10.27 -16.04 -4.40
CA TYR A 152 -10.92 -17.06 -5.24
C TYR A 152 -12.20 -16.59 -5.94
N VAL A 153 -12.87 -15.53 -5.44
CA VAL A 153 -14.09 -15.05 -6.11
C VAL A 153 -13.73 -14.00 -7.18
N PRO A 154 -13.94 -14.33 -8.46
CA PRO A 154 -13.56 -13.45 -9.56
C PRO A 154 -14.23 -12.07 -9.44
N PHE A 155 -13.47 -11.03 -9.64
CA PHE A 155 -13.89 -9.64 -9.64
C PHE A 155 -14.38 -9.09 -8.28
N TYR A 156 -14.52 -9.93 -7.26
CA TYR A 156 -15.04 -9.52 -5.93
C TYR A 156 -14.20 -8.40 -5.31
N ARG A 157 -12.87 -8.48 -5.34
CA ARG A 157 -11.98 -7.45 -4.77
C ARG A 157 -12.18 -6.08 -5.40
N TYR A 158 -12.49 -6.00 -6.69
CA TYR A 158 -12.74 -4.74 -7.40
C TYR A 158 -14.10 -4.14 -7.06
N ILE A 159 -15.11 -4.97 -6.80
CA ILE A 159 -16.43 -4.54 -6.34
C ILE A 159 -16.35 -4.07 -4.87
N LYS A 160 -15.76 -4.90 -4.02
CA LYS A 160 -15.64 -4.60 -2.58
C LYS A 160 -14.90 -3.28 -2.33
N TYR A 161 -13.86 -3.02 -3.09
CA TYR A 161 -13.01 -1.84 -2.95
C TYR A 161 -13.12 -0.89 -4.15
N ASP A 162 -14.34 -0.72 -4.67
CA ASP A 162 -14.60 0.10 -5.86
C ASP A 162 -14.04 1.53 -5.76
N THR A 163 -14.11 2.16 -4.59
CA THR A 163 -13.56 3.51 -4.38
C THR A 163 -12.03 3.60 -4.48
N LYS A 164 -11.31 2.46 -4.40
CA LYS A 164 -9.85 2.37 -4.38
C LYS A 164 -9.24 1.74 -5.62
N ILE A 165 -9.88 0.70 -6.14
CA ILE A 165 -9.39 -0.09 -7.28
C ILE A 165 -10.50 -0.41 -8.30
N GLY A 166 -11.69 0.19 -8.16
CA GLY A 166 -12.83 -0.05 -9.04
C GLY A 166 -12.74 0.69 -10.37
N PHE A 167 -13.90 0.88 -11.01
CA PHE A 167 -13.99 1.40 -12.37
C PHE A 167 -13.26 2.73 -12.58
N ARG A 168 -13.47 3.70 -11.71
CA ARG A 168 -12.85 5.03 -11.83
C ARG A 168 -11.33 4.94 -11.82
N GLU A 169 -10.75 4.20 -10.87
CA GLU A 169 -9.30 4.10 -10.73
C GLU A 169 -8.70 3.25 -11.86
N THR A 170 -9.38 2.18 -12.26
CA THR A 170 -9.00 1.38 -13.43
C THR A 170 -9.00 2.22 -14.71
N PHE A 171 -10.04 3.02 -14.94
CA PHE A 171 -10.09 3.94 -16.09
C PHE A 171 -8.94 4.95 -16.06
N PHE A 172 -8.70 5.62 -14.92
CA PHE A 172 -7.59 6.56 -14.80
C PHE A 172 -6.22 5.90 -14.98
N THR A 173 -6.09 4.65 -14.55
CA THR A 173 -4.88 3.85 -14.76
C THR A 173 -4.69 3.52 -16.25
N ALA A 174 -5.75 3.12 -16.95
CA ALA A 174 -5.72 2.80 -18.37
C ALA A 174 -5.30 4.01 -19.25
N ILE A 175 -5.76 5.21 -18.91
CA ILE A 175 -5.40 6.45 -19.63
C ILE A 175 -4.11 7.09 -19.11
N HIS A 176 -3.38 6.42 -18.22
CA HIS A 176 -2.12 6.91 -17.61
C HIS A 176 -2.26 8.30 -16.96
N LYS A 177 -3.41 8.60 -16.34
CA LYS A 177 -3.63 9.87 -15.64
C LYS A 177 -2.60 10.02 -14.51
N LYS A 178 -1.78 11.05 -14.57
CA LYS A 178 -0.78 11.35 -13.53
C LYS A 178 -1.44 11.66 -12.19
N THR A 179 -0.71 11.36 -11.11
CA THR A 179 -1.04 11.74 -9.74
C THR A 179 0.18 12.38 -9.09
N ASN A 180 -0.02 13.10 -8.00
CA ASN A 180 1.07 13.75 -7.27
C ASN A 180 1.80 12.80 -6.29
N ALA A 181 1.42 11.52 -6.26
CA ALA A 181 1.95 10.56 -5.29
C ALA A 181 3.46 10.29 -5.42
N LEU A 182 4.02 10.55 -6.60
CA LEU A 182 5.43 10.34 -6.91
C LEU A 182 6.21 11.65 -7.04
N ASP A 183 5.55 12.80 -6.99
CA ASP A 183 6.20 14.10 -7.08
C ASP A 183 7.10 14.34 -5.85
N ASN A 184 8.04 15.25 -5.94
CA ASN A 184 8.98 15.60 -4.87
C ASN A 184 9.64 14.38 -4.21
N LEU A 185 10.00 13.36 -5.00
CA LEU A 185 10.57 12.09 -4.50
C LEU A 185 9.66 11.38 -3.48
N GLY A 186 8.35 11.44 -3.71
CA GLY A 186 7.33 10.83 -2.87
C GLY A 186 6.93 11.64 -1.62
N TYR A 187 7.56 12.77 -1.35
CA TYR A 187 7.13 13.69 -0.30
C TYR A 187 5.91 14.50 -0.75
N TYR A 188 4.90 14.59 0.09
CA TYR A 188 3.71 15.38 -0.17
C TYR A 188 3.68 16.62 0.76
N PRO A 189 3.98 17.84 0.25
CA PRO A 189 3.92 19.05 1.05
C PRO A 189 2.48 19.35 1.45
N LEU A 190 2.25 19.60 2.74
CA LEU A 190 0.96 20.14 3.19
C LEU A 190 0.87 21.62 2.84
N GLU A 191 -0.24 22.03 2.25
CA GLU A 191 -0.54 23.45 2.09
C GLU A 191 -0.69 24.12 3.46
N LYS A 192 -0.17 25.35 3.61
CA LYS A 192 -0.35 26.13 4.81
C LYS A 192 -1.83 26.48 4.96
N HIS A 193 -2.55 25.72 5.76
CA HIS A 193 -3.87 26.15 6.22
C HIS A 193 -3.73 27.27 7.24
N LYS A 194 -4.25 28.46 6.90
CA LYS A 194 -4.40 29.54 7.86
C LYS A 194 -5.46 29.11 8.89
N ASN A 195 -5.06 29.03 10.15
CA ASN A 195 -5.95 28.92 11.33
C ASN A 195 -6.82 27.65 11.39
N GLY A 196 -6.21 26.47 11.53
CA GLY A 196 -6.91 25.38 12.19
C GLY A 196 -6.97 25.65 13.69
N ASN A 197 -8.16 25.77 14.29
CA ASN A 197 -8.31 25.62 15.74
C ASN A 197 -7.83 24.21 16.08
N MET A 198 -6.58 24.09 16.50
CA MET A 198 -6.09 22.84 17.09
C MET A 198 -6.85 22.65 18.39
N LYS A 199 -7.86 21.81 18.38
CA LYS A 199 -8.43 21.32 19.63
C LYS A 199 -7.40 20.39 20.26
N ASN A 200 -7.15 20.56 21.55
CA ASN A 200 -6.34 19.64 22.34
C ASN A 200 -6.95 18.24 22.27
N ASN A 201 -6.58 17.46 21.28
CA ASN A 201 -6.90 16.06 21.22
C ASN A 201 -5.81 15.33 22.01
N ILE A 202 -6.11 14.98 23.25
CA ILE A 202 -5.26 14.05 24.00
C ILE A 202 -5.37 12.70 23.30
N VAL A 203 -4.34 12.36 22.54
CA VAL A 203 -4.23 11.03 21.94
C VAL A 203 -3.63 10.13 23.02
N ASN A 204 -4.46 9.25 23.57
CA ASN A 204 -3.98 8.17 24.44
C ASN A 204 -3.22 7.17 23.55
N LEU A 205 -1.91 7.33 23.53
CA LEU A 205 -1.02 6.34 22.92
C LEU A 205 -0.86 5.18 23.89
N ASN A 206 -1.60 4.12 23.67
CA ASN A 206 -1.32 2.82 24.27
C ASN A 206 -0.58 1.98 23.24
N PRO A 207 0.75 2.10 23.13
CA PRO A 207 1.50 1.27 22.20
C PRO A 207 1.33 -0.19 22.58
N LEU A 208 1.09 -1.05 21.61
CA LEU A 208 1.16 -2.49 21.81
C LEU A 208 2.58 -2.80 22.29
N LEU A 209 2.71 -3.63 23.34
CA LEU A 209 4.02 -4.10 23.83
C LEU A 209 4.82 -4.77 22.70
N HIS A 210 4.12 -5.42 21.77
CA HIS A 210 4.70 -6.04 20.58
C HIS A 210 3.77 -5.79 19.39
N ASN A 211 4.08 -4.80 18.56
CA ASN A 211 3.39 -4.64 17.29
C ASN A 211 4.00 -5.62 16.27
N LYS A 212 3.19 -6.53 15.76
CA LYS A 212 3.61 -7.59 14.84
C LYS A 212 4.36 -7.06 13.61
N TYR A 213 3.83 -6.03 12.98
CA TYR A 213 4.40 -5.50 11.73
C TYR A 213 5.63 -4.63 11.96
N TYR A 214 5.75 -4.00 13.13
CA TYR A 214 6.99 -3.32 13.54
C TYR A 214 8.14 -4.32 13.67
N GLU A 215 7.92 -5.42 14.39
CA GLU A 215 8.94 -6.45 14.54
C GLU A 215 9.25 -7.12 13.19
N GLU A 216 8.24 -7.35 12.36
CA GLU A 216 8.44 -7.90 11.02
C GLU A 216 9.32 -7.00 10.13
N ILE A 217 9.08 -5.68 10.10
CA ILE A 217 9.93 -4.72 9.37
C ILE A 217 11.37 -4.77 9.86
N LYS A 218 11.56 -4.81 11.18
CA LYS A 218 12.88 -4.91 11.82
C LYS A 218 13.61 -6.19 11.43
N GLU A 219 12.94 -7.34 11.46
CA GLU A 219 13.52 -8.62 11.06
C GLU A 219 13.85 -8.66 9.54
N ILE A 220 12.99 -8.08 8.68
CA ILE A 220 13.28 -7.94 7.25
C ILE A 220 14.56 -7.12 7.04
N CYS A 221 14.69 -5.99 7.73
CA CYS A 221 15.88 -5.15 7.64
C CYS A 221 17.13 -5.90 8.09
N LYS A 222 17.07 -6.62 9.21
CA LYS A 222 18.17 -7.44 9.74
C LYS A 222 18.59 -8.54 8.76
N ALA A 223 17.62 -9.29 8.23
CA ALA A 223 17.87 -10.38 7.29
C ALA A 223 18.54 -9.91 5.99
N ASN A 224 18.22 -8.68 5.54
CA ASN A 224 18.73 -8.09 4.31
C ASN A 224 19.92 -7.12 4.52
N LYS A 225 20.46 -7.04 5.75
CA LYS A 225 21.57 -6.13 6.12
C LYS A 225 21.26 -4.65 5.85
N ILE A 226 20.02 -4.27 6.08
CA ILE A 226 19.51 -2.88 5.94
C ILE A 226 19.55 -2.23 7.32
N ASN A 227 20.10 -1.02 7.42
CA ASN A 227 20.05 -0.25 8.66
C ASN A 227 18.60 0.18 8.93
N PHE A 228 18.10 -0.07 10.13
CA PHE A 228 16.76 0.26 10.54
C PHE A 228 16.76 1.42 11.54
N ILE A 229 15.99 2.46 11.26
CA ILE A 229 15.86 3.68 12.09
C ILE A 229 14.36 3.91 12.30
N ALA A 230 13.88 3.71 13.52
CA ALA A 230 12.52 4.08 13.88
C ALA A 230 12.49 5.54 14.39
N VAL A 231 11.52 6.31 13.94
CA VAL A 231 11.38 7.74 14.27
C VAL A 231 9.94 8.02 14.69
N MET A 232 9.80 8.81 15.73
CA MET A 232 8.53 9.43 16.11
C MET A 232 8.54 10.90 15.66
N THR A 233 7.51 11.29 14.93
CA THR A 233 7.39 12.68 14.50
C THR A 233 6.83 13.55 15.63
N PRO A 234 7.25 14.82 15.78
CA PRO A 234 6.73 15.70 16.80
C PRO A 234 5.20 15.82 16.72
N MET A 235 4.54 15.76 17.85
CA MET A 235 3.13 16.10 18.00
C MET A 235 3.01 17.48 18.63
N CYS A 236 2.06 18.30 18.15
CA CYS A 236 1.74 19.55 18.81
C CYS A 236 1.04 19.22 20.14
N GLU A 237 1.51 19.82 21.24
CA GLU A 237 0.82 19.84 22.53
C GLU A 237 -0.44 20.71 22.50
#